data_8e206f698653b51b7cb2dbc11bb4860c
#
_entry.id   8e206f698653b51b7cb2dbc11bb4860c
#
_cell.length_a   1.000
_cell.length_b   1.000
_cell.length_c   1.000
_cell.angle_alpha   90.00
_cell.angle_beta   90.00
_cell.angle_gamma   90.00
#
_symmetry.space_group_name_H-M   'P 1'
#
loop_
_entity.id
_entity.type
_entity.pdbx_description
1 polymer ?
#
loop_
_entity_poly.entity_id
_entity_poly.type
_entity_poly.pdbx_seq_one_letter_code
_entity_poly.pdbx_strand_id
1 'polypeptide(L)'
;MDAELNKLKTEKIGQQRLLIIGGTGRDSGKSTLAELLIAKFADRGIIGLKITPHDHPDMSGLTLIAEGERFKVFEERCLSSDKDSSRMLRAGAAKVYLIVSESSSAGDAWLSIQPFLPIDVPVVCESPALRRCVKPGLFIIMTHGQAGNYDSKNIDDLLPLADLIITIAELQSGKAEIIDLDEDNNWYLKR
;
A
#
# COMPACT_ATOMS: atom_id res chain seq x y z
N MET A 1 -10.60 9.43 26.94
CA MET A 1 -9.92 8.20 27.42
C MET A 1 -9.97 7.08 26.40
N ASP A 2 -11.14 6.74 25.83
CA ASP A 2 -11.26 5.67 24.84
C ASP A 2 -10.62 6.00 23.47
N ALA A 3 -10.67 7.25 23.03
CA ALA A 3 -10.03 7.69 21.78
C ALA A 3 -8.49 7.70 21.87
N GLU A 4 -7.95 8.03 23.03
CA GLU A 4 -6.52 8.01 23.30
C GLU A 4 -6.00 6.58 23.48
N LEU A 5 -6.78 5.70 24.11
CA LEU A 5 -6.47 4.28 24.23
C LEU A 5 -6.53 3.56 22.88
N ASN A 6 -7.49 3.93 22.00
CA ASN A 6 -7.55 3.46 20.62
C ASN A 6 -6.39 4.00 19.79
N LYS A 7 -6.00 5.26 19.95
CA LYS A 7 -4.84 5.85 19.27
C LYS A 7 -3.54 5.14 19.69
N LEU A 8 -3.35 4.87 20.99
CA LEU A 8 -2.20 4.12 21.51
C LEU A 8 -2.19 2.65 21.04
N LYS A 9 -3.37 2.01 20.87
CA LYS A 9 -3.46 0.67 20.28
C LYS A 9 -3.13 0.68 18.79
N THR A 10 -3.56 1.69 18.06
CA THR A 10 -3.27 1.85 16.63
C THR A 10 -1.78 2.13 16.38
N GLU A 11 -1.12 2.86 17.28
CA GLU A 11 0.33 3.11 17.20
C GLU A 11 1.17 1.86 17.48
N LYS A 12 0.65 0.89 18.21
CA LYS A 12 1.38 -0.34 18.58
C LYS A 12 1.16 -1.54 17.66
N ILE A 13 0.12 -1.54 16.81
CA ILE A 13 -0.20 -2.71 16.01
C ILE A 13 0.32 -2.51 14.58
N GLY A 14 1.49 -3.06 14.32
CA GLY A 14 1.84 -3.48 12.97
C GLY A 14 2.29 -2.42 11.98
N GLN A 15 2.63 -1.19 12.38
CA GLN A 15 3.17 -0.20 11.43
C GLN A 15 4.50 -0.68 10.82
N GLN A 16 5.30 -1.43 11.54
CA GLN A 16 6.54 -2.04 11.04
C GLN A 16 6.28 -3.08 9.94
N ARG A 17 5.10 -3.71 9.94
CA ARG A 17 4.67 -4.67 8.92
C ARG A 17 3.98 -4.03 7.73
N LEU A 18 3.80 -2.72 7.74
CA LEU A 18 3.23 -1.94 6.64
C LEU A 18 4.34 -1.42 5.74
N LEU A 19 4.31 -1.81 4.47
CA LEU A 19 5.03 -1.17 3.39
C LEU A 19 4.07 -0.25 2.64
N ILE A 20 4.44 1.02 2.46
CA ILE A 20 3.70 1.94 1.59
C ILE A 20 4.51 2.19 0.32
N ILE A 21 3.85 2.08 -0.83
CA ILE A 21 4.41 2.40 -2.14
C ILE A 21 3.71 3.65 -2.66
N GLY A 22 4.45 4.72 -2.77
CA GLY A 22 4.07 5.95 -3.45
C GLY A 22 4.67 6.04 -4.85
N GLY A 23 4.33 7.09 -5.59
CA GLY A 23 4.97 7.32 -6.88
C GLY A 23 4.67 8.70 -7.44
N THR A 24 5.57 9.17 -8.30
CA THR A 24 5.57 10.52 -8.88
C THR A 24 4.48 10.74 -9.94
N GLY A 25 3.79 9.68 -10.38
CA GLY A 25 2.74 9.82 -11.39
C GLY A 25 2.07 8.49 -11.73
N ARG A 26 1.22 8.52 -12.77
CA ARG A 26 0.69 7.33 -13.41
C ARG A 26 1.87 6.57 -14.05
N ASP A 27 1.78 5.25 -14.13
CA ASP A 27 2.77 4.37 -14.79
C ASP A 27 4.21 4.48 -14.23
N SER A 28 4.39 5.01 -13.02
CA SER A 28 5.71 5.11 -12.37
C SER A 28 6.24 3.76 -11.83
N GLY A 29 5.53 2.64 -12.06
CA GLY A 29 5.96 1.30 -11.65
C GLY A 29 5.49 0.85 -10.26
N LYS A 30 4.62 1.61 -9.59
CA LYS A 30 4.09 1.26 -8.25
C LYS A 30 3.46 -0.11 -8.19
N SER A 31 2.50 -0.37 -9.10
CA SER A 31 1.77 -1.63 -9.13
C SER A 31 2.70 -2.79 -9.47
N THR A 32 3.69 -2.58 -10.37
CA THR A 32 4.72 -3.58 -10.68
C THR A 32 5.58 -3.92 -9.46
N LEU A 33 6.02 -2.92 -8.69
CA LEU A 33 6.76 -3.17 -7.45
C LEU A 33 5.90 -3.89 -6.42
N ALA A 34 4.62 -3.50 -6.25
CA ALA A 34 3.70 -4.16 -5.34
C ALA A 34 3.51 -5.65 -5.69
N GLU A 35 3.25 -5.96 -6.97
CA GLU A 35 3.12 -7.33 -7.45
C GLU A 35 4.39 -8.15 -7.25
N LEU A 36 5.56 -7.58 -7.54
CA LEU A 36 6.84 -8.24 -7.37
C LEU A 36 7.09 -8.62 -5.90
N LEU A 37 6.83 -7.69 -4.97
CA LEU A 37 7.02 -7.95 -3.54
C LEU A 37 5.99 -8.93 -3.00
N ILE A 38 4.73 -8.84 -3.43
CA ILE A 38 3.68 -9.81 -3.07
C ILE A 38 4.08 -11.21 -3.55
N ALA A 39 4.53 -11.34 -4.80
CA ALA A 39 4.96 -12.64 -5.33
C ALA A 39 6.20 -13.18 -4.62
N LYS A 40 7.17 -12.32 -4.30
CA LYS A 40 8.41 -12.70 -3.59
C LYS A 40 8.13 -13.29 -2.21
N PHE A 41 7.11 -12.79 -1.51
CA PHE A 41 6.77 -13.18 -0.14
C PHE A 41 5.36 -13.79 -0.01
N ALA A 42 4.86 -14.45 -1.06
CA ALA A 42 3.51 -15.01 -1.07
C ALA A 42 3.28 -16.04 0.05
N ASP A 43 4.32 -16.78 0.44
CA ASP A 43 4.33 -17.75 1.55
C ASP A 43 4.15 -17.10 2.93
N ARG A 44 4.37 -15.78 3.05
CA ARG A 44 4.20 -15.01 4.28
C ARG A 44 2.77 -14.49 4.48
N GLY A 45 1.85 -14.79 3.58
CA GLY A 45 0.43 -14.44 3.69
C GLY A 45 0.12 -12.94 3.53
N ILE A 46 0.89 -12.24 2.69
CA ILE A 46 0.77 -10.77 2.48
C ILE A 46 -0.67 -10.34 2.20
N ILE A 47 -1.06 -9.23 2.82
CA ILE A 47 -2.29 -8.49 2.50
C ILE A 47 -1.95 -7.33 1.57
N GLY A 48 -2.64 -7.24 0.43
CA GLY A 48 -2.58 -6.10 -0.47
C GLY A 48 -3.62 -5.03 -0.13
N LEU A 49 -3.21 -3.76 -0.15
CA LEU A 49 -4.11 -2.61 -0.04
C LEU A 49 -3.93 -1.69 -1.24
N LYS A 50 -5.02 -1.34 -1.90
CA LYS A 50 -5.06 -0.26 -2.90
C LYS A 50 -5.96 0.85 -2.40
N ILE A 51 -5.43 2.06 -2.22
CA ILE A 51 -6.25 3.23 -1.87
C ILE A 51 -6.25 4.19 -3.05
N THR A 52 -7.44 4.57 -3.50
CA THR A 52 -7.66 5.46 -4.66
C THR A 52 -8.77 6.46 -4.36
N PRO A 53 -8.69 7.71 -4.88
CA PRO A 53 -9.77 8.67 -4.73
C PRO A 53 -10.92 8.46 -5.73
N HIS A 54 -10.79 7.54 -6.67
CA HIS A 54 -11.74 7.34 -7.75
C HIS A 54 -12.46 5.99 -7.61
N ASP A 55 -13.78 6.00 -7.80
CA ASP A 55 -14.54 4.78 -8.02
C ASP A 55 -14.02 4.04 -9.25
N HIS A 56 -13.91 2.73 -9.13
CA HIS A 56 -13.55 1.91 -10.27
C HIS A 56 -14.79 1.63 -11.11
N PRO A 57 -14.77 1.79 -12.44
CA PRO A 57 -15.93 1.54 -13.29
C PRO A 57 -16.38 0.07 -13.26
N ASP A 58 -15.45 -0.84 -13.02
CA ASP A 58 -15.72 -2.27 -12.85
C ASP A 58 -15.74 -2.63 -11.36
N MET A 59 -16.93 -2.90 -10.83
CA MET A 59 -17.17 -3.34 -9.44
C MET A 59 -17.25 -4.86 -9.32
N SER A 60 -17.05 -5.61 -10.39
CA SER A 60 -17.12 -7.08 -10.37
C SER A 60 -16.09 -7.67 -9.39
N GLY A 61 -16.54 -8.62 -8.57
CA GLY A 61 -15.70 -9.29 -7.57
C GLY A 61 -15.36 -8.45 -6.33
N LEU A 62 -15.89 -7.23 -6.20
CA LEU A 62 -15.74 -6.40 -5.02
C LEU A 62 -16.89 -6.65 -4.03
N THR A 63 -16.56 -6.96 -2.79
CA THR A 63 -17.51 -7.09 -1.68
C THR A 63 -17.30 -5.95 -0.69
N LEU A 64 -18.30 -5.10 -0.49
CA LEU A 64 -18.24 -4.03 0.51
C LEU A 64 -18.14 -4.63 1.91
N ILE A 65 -17.16 -4.21 2.70
CA ILE A 65 -16.93 -4.69 4.06
C ILE A 65 -16.99 -3.59 5.12
N ALA A 66 -16.70 -2.35 4.73
CA ALA A 66 -16.82 -1.17 5.60
C ALA A 66 -17.07 0.08 4.76
N GLU A 67 -17.76 1.06 5.34
CA GLU A 67 -17.94 2.37 4.74
C GLU A 67 -18.00 3.47 5.80
N GLY A 68 -17.65 4.69 5.39
CA GLY A 68 -17.78 5.91 6.15
C GLY A 68 -18.26 7.05 5.25
N GLU A 69 -18.31 8.26 5.78
CA GLU A 69 -18.84 9.41 5.05
C GLU A 69 -18.12 9.66 3.71
N ARG A 70 -16.78 9.43 3.67
CA ARG A 70 -15.92 9.75 2.51
C ARG A 70 -15.01 8.61 2.09
N PHE A 71 -15.33 7.39 2.48
CA PHE A 71 -14.60 6.20 2.06
C PHE A 71 -15.48 4.98 2.01
N LYS A 72 -15.07 4.02 1.17
CA LYS A 72 -15.61 2.66 1.11
C LYS A 72 -14.46 1.67 1.05
N VAL A 73 -14.61 0.55 1.73
CA VAL A 73 -13.63 -0.53 1.77
C VAL A 73 -14.26 -1.78 1.18
N PHE A 74 -13.62 -2.32 0.16
CA PHE A 74 -14.07 -3.54 -0.52
C PHE A 74 -13.00 -4.63 -0.38
N GLU A 75 -13.43 -5.87 -0.18
CA GLU A 75 -12.59 -7.04 -0.40
C GLU A 75 -12.62 -7.40 -1.89
N GLU A 76 -11.45 -7.52 -2.52
CA GLU A 76 -11.29 -7.94 -3.91
C GLU A 76 -11.28 -9.46 -4.01
N ARG A 77 -12.11 -10.02 -4.88
CA ARG A 77 -12.21 -11.46 -5.15
C ARG A 77 -12.07 -11.82 -6.63
N CYS A 78 -12.00 -10.83 -7.50
CA CYS A 78 -11.87 -11.05 -8.93
C CYS A 78 -10.41 -11.29 -9.32
N LEU A 79 -10.15 -12.42 -9.95
CA LEU A 79 -8.82 -12.78 -10.49
C LEU A 79 -8.65 -12.42 -11.97
N SER A 80 -9.73 -12.07 -12.68
CA SER A 80 -9.71 -11.89 -14.15
C SER A 80 -9.74 -10.42 -14.59
N SER A 81 -9.89 -9.47 -13.66
CA SER A 81 -9.95 -8.05 -13.96
C SER A 81 -8.54 -7.43 -14.05
N ASP A 82 -8.41 -6.32 -14.81
CA ASP A 82 -7.17 -5.56 -14.92
C ASP A 82 -6.97 -4.51 -13.82
N LYS A 83 -7.86 -4.48 -12.81
CA LYS A 83 -7.71 -3.62 -11.64
C LYS A 83 -6.39 -3.90 -10.92
N ASP A 84 -5.73 -2.87 -10.39
CA ASP A 84 -4.53 -3.04 -9.57
C ASP A 84 -4.77 -3.99 -8.38
N SER A 85 -5.96 -3.93 -7.75
CA SER A 85 -6.34 -4.84 -6.66
C SER A 85 -6.42 -6.30 -7.13
N SER A 86 -7.00 -6.56 -8.31
CA SER A 86 -7.03 -7.90 -8.89
C SER A 86 -5.63 -8.40 -9.29
N ARG A 87 -4.74 -7.49 -9.73
CA ARG A 87 -3.35 -7.81 -10.05
C ARG A 87 -2.57 -8.21 -8.79
N MET A 88 -2.75 -7.50 -7.69
CA MET A 88 -2.17 -7.89 -6.39
C MET A 88 -2.64 -9.27 -5.94
N LEU A 89 -3.94 -9.59 -6.13
CA LEU A 89 -4.49 -10.89 -5.79
C LEU A 89 -3.87 -12.01 -6.65
N ARG A 90 -3.72 -11.78 -7.97
CA ARG A 90 -3.04 -12.71 -8.89
C ARG A 90 -1.56 -12.90 -8.56
N ALA A 91 -0.91 -11.87 -8.03
CA ALA A 91 0.48 -11.95 -7.61
C ALA A 91 0.70 -12.84 -6.37
N GLY A 92 -0.37 -13.28 -5.70
CA GLY A 92 -0.29 -14.20 -4.57
C GLY A 92 -0.59 -13.57 -3.20
N ALA A 93 -1.19 -12.37 -3.16
CA ALA A 93 -1.69 -11.83 -1.89
C ALA A 93 -2.76 -12.76 -1.31
N ALA A 94 -2.69 -13.02 0.00
CA ALA A 94 -3.66 -13.84 0.70
C ALA A 94 -5.06 -13.20 0.72
N LYS A 95 -5.10 -11.87 0.79
CA LYS A 95 -6.29 -11.02 0.61
C LYS A 95 -5.89 -9.69 0.01
N VAL A 96 -6.83 -9.06 -0.67
CA VAL A 96 -6.65 -7.69 -1.16
C VAL A 96 -7.87 -6.85 -0.83
N TYR A 97 -7.62 -5.63 -0.39
CA TYR A 97 -8.66 -4.64 -0.15
C TYR A 97 -8.47 -3.44 -1.06
N LEU A 98 -9.55 -3.09 -1.77
CA LEU A 98 -9.67 -1.83 -2.50
C LEU A 98 -10.38 -0.82 -1.60
N ILE A 99 -9.72 0.30 -1.35
CA ILE A 99 -10.26 1.39 -0.57
C ILE A 99 -10.46 2.58 -1.51
N VAL A 100 -11.71 2.97 -1.70
CA VAL A 100 -12.07 4.22 -2.37
C VAL A 100 -12.18 5.28 -1.30
N SER A 101 -11.32 6.28 -1.30
CA SER A 101 -11.26 7.31 -0.27
C SER A 101 -10.71 8.61 -0.81
N GLU A 102 -11.32 9.71 -0.44
CA GLU A 102 -10.68 11.02 -0.58
C GLU A 102 -9.35 11.03 0.20
N SER A 103 -8.36 11.79 -0.28
CA SER A 103 -7.05 11.86 0.37
C SER A 103 -7.12 12.34 1.83
N SER A 104 -8.09 13.21 2.15
CA SER A 104 -8.35 13.70 3.51
C SER A 104 -8.89 12.63 4.46
N SER A 105 -9.49 11.56 3.94
CA SER A 105 -10.12 10.49 4.71
C SER A 105 -9.32 9.18 4.70
N ALA A 106 -8.11 9.19 4.13
CA ALA A 106 -7.25 8.00 4.08
C ALA A 106 -6.91 7.46 5.48
N GLY A 107 -6.81 8.33 6.50
CA GLY A 107 -6.60 7.93 7.89
C GLY A 107 -7.81 7.20 8.48
N ASP A 108 -9.02 7.70 8.26
CA ASP A 108 -10.26 7.07 8.74
C ASP A 108 -10.48 5.72 8.05
N ALA A 109 -10.25 5.66 6.75
CA ALA A 109 -10.29 4.42 5.98
C ALA A 109 -9.26 3.39 6.49
N TRP A 110 -8.06 3.82 6.84
CA TRP A 110 -7.04 2.98 7.47
C TRP A 110 -7.51 2.44 8.82
N LEU A 111 -8.10 3.26 9.67
CA LEU A 111 -8.64 2.81 10.96
C LEU A 111 -9.77 1.79 10.78
N SER A 112 -10.62 1.97 9.77
CA SER A 112 -11.74 1.07 9.51
C SER A 112 -11.33 -0.31 9.01
N ILE A 113 -10.17 -0.43 8.33
CA ILE A 113 -9.67 -1.73 7.84
C ILE A 113 -8.90 -2.51 8.90
N GLN A 114 -8.39 -1.87 9.96
CA GLN A 114 -7.57 -2.51 10.99
C GLN A 114 -8.21 -3.80 11.57
N PRO A 115 -9.53 -3.87 11.87
CA PRO A 115 -10.14 -5.09 12.40
C PRO A 115 -10.09 -6.30 11.44
N PHE A 116 -9.88 -6.05 10.14
CA PHE A 116 -9.82 -7.08 9.10
C PHE A 116 -8.38 -7.52 8.79
N LEU A 117 -7.37 -6.81 9.34
CA LEU A 117 -5.97 -7.14 9.14
C LEU A 117 -5.49 -8.05 10.28
N PRO A 118 -4.99 -9.26 9.99
CA PRO A 118 -4.34 -10.08 11.00
C PRO A 118 -3.11 -9.37 11.58
N ILE A 119 -2.84 -9.57 12.86
CA ILE A 119 -1.78 -8.85 13.59
C ILE A 119 -0.38 -9.19 13.07
N ASP A 120 -0.20 -10.43 12.58
CA ASP A 120 1.13 -10.98 12.30
C ASP A 120 1.49 -11.05 10.80
N VAL A 121 0.67 -10.47 9.93
CA VAL A 121 0.91 -10.53 8.48
C VAL A 121 1.48 -9.24 7.93
N PRO A 122 2.38 -9.30 6.94
CA PRO A 122 2.88 -8.13 6.26
C PRO A 122 1.82 -7.54 5.33
N VAL A 123 1.83 -6.22 5.21
CA VAL A 123 0.90 -5.47 4.38
C VAL A 123 1.66 -4.67 3.34
N VAL A 124 1.25 -4.76 2.08
CA VAL A 124 1.73 -3.91 0.98
C VAL A 124 0.60 -2.97 0.57
N CYS A 125 0.81 -1.66 0.75
CA CYS A 125 -0.16 -0.63 0.43
C CYS A 125 0.30 0.25 -0.73
N GLU A 126 -0.45 0.28 -1.81
CA GLU A 126 -0.25 1.24 -2.90
C GLU A 126 -1.11 2.49 -2.67
N SER A 127 -0.55 3.47 -1.97
CA SER A 127 -1.16 4.79 -1.79
C SER A 127 -0.20 5.81 -1.16
N PRO A 128 0.18 6.89 -1.84
CA PRO A 128 0.93 7.96 -1.20
C PRO A 128 0.09 8.74 -0.16
N ALA A 129 -1.24 8.78 -0.30
CA ALA A 129 -2.12 9.50 0.62
C ALA A 129 -2.04 8.95 2.04
N LEU A 130 -1.94 7.62 2.20
CA LEU A 130 -1.85 6.99 3.52
C LEU A 130 -0.58 7.41 4.27
N ARG A 131 0.53 7.65 3.59
CA ARG A 131 1.79 8.07 4.22
C ARG A 131 1.68 9.39 4.98
N ARG A 132 0.75 10.26 4.62
CA ARG A 132 0.50 11.53 5.34
C ARG A 132 -0.15 11.32 6.71
N CYS A 133 -0.81 10.18 6.90
CA CYS A 133 -1.55 9.84 8.14
C CYS A 133 -0.83 8.78 8.98
N VAL A 134 -0.04 7.90 8.32
CA VAL A 134 0.56 6.72 8.95
C VAL A 134 2.05 6.68 8.66
N LYS A 135 2.84 6.36 9.68
CA LYS A 135 4.26 6.06 9.53
C LYS A 135 4.43 4.53 9.36
N PRO A 136 4.74 4.03 8.16
CA PRO A 136 4.96 2.60 7.93
C PRO A 136 6.33 2.14 8.44
N GLY A 137 6.57 0.83 8.44
CA GLY A 137 7.90 0.26 8.61
C GLY A 137 8.83 0.59 7.46
N LEU A 138 8.29 0.67 6.23
CA LEU A 138 9.04 1.05 5.04
C LEU A 138 8.18 1.89 4.09
N PHE A 139 8.73 3.00 3.60
CA PHE A 139 8.09 3.84 2.59
C PHE A 139 8.96 3.96 1.34
N ILE A 140 8.44 3.52 0.21
CA ILE A 140 9.13 3.54 -1.07
C ILE A 140 8.42 4.46 -2.05
N ILE A 141 9.18 5.25 -2.79
CA ILE A 141 8.67 6.06 -3.90
C ILE A 141 9.21 5.55 -5.22
N MET A 142 8.27 5.23 -6.12
CA MET A 142 8.57 4.90 -7.51
C MET A 142 8.59 6.17 -8.38
N THR A 143 9.61 6.32 -9.24
CA THR A 143 9.79 7.48 -10.11
C THR A 143 10.16 7.10 -11.54
N HIS A 144 9.86 7.98 -12.50
CA HIS A 144 10.25 7.83 -13.91
C HIS A 144 11.75 8.11 -14.19
N GLY A 145 12.55 8.44 -13.18
CA GLY A 145 14.01 8.49 -13.32
C GLY A 145 14.62 9.84 -13.62
N GLN A 146 13.88 10.94 -13.66
CA GLN A 146 14.46 12.28 -13.70
C GLN A 146 14.01 13.09 -12.49
N ALA A 147 14.96 13.45 -11.63
CA ALA A 147 14.72 14.41 -10.56
C ALA A 147 14.25 15.75 -11.16
N GLY A 148 13.07 16.22 -10.71
CA GLY A 148 12.53 17.51 -11.12
C GLY A 148 11.41 17.48 -12.17
N ASN A 149 11.12 16.33 -12.77
CA ASN A 149 10.00 16.19 -13.72
C ASN A 149 8.91 15.29 -13.09
N TYR A 150 8.38 15.71 -11.94
CA TYR A 150 7.33 14.98 -11.26
C TYR A 150 5.98 15.45 -11.80
N ASP A 151 5.34 14.59 -12.58
CA ASP A 151 4.03 14.86 -13.12
C ASP A 151 2.99 14.96 -12.00
N SER A 152 2.35 16.11 -11.90
CA SER A 152 1.03 16.48 -11.37
C SER A 152 0.47 15.87 -10.06
N LYS A 153 1.06 14.88 -9.43
CA LYS A 153 0.69 14.46 -8.08
C LYS A 153 1.66 15.10 -7.09
N ASN A 154 1.18 16.13 -6.41
CA ASN A 154 1.95 16.81 -5.36
C ASN A 154 2.37 15.80 -4.28
N ILE A 155 3.61 15.27 -4.39
CA ILE A 155 4.24 14.36 -3.43
C ILE A 155 5.54 14.94 -2.87
N ASP A 156 5.81 16.22 -3.14
CA ASP A 156 7.05 16.89 -2.71
C ASP A 156 7.22 16.83 -1.20
N ASP A 157 6.10 16.88 -0.47
CA ASP A 157 6.03 16.70 0.98
C ASP A 157 6.40 15.27 1.44
N LEU A 158 6.29 14.29 0.56
CA LEU A 158 6.53 12.88 0.87
C LEU A 158 7.95 12.42 0.48
N LEU A 159 8.61 13.10 -0.47
CA LEU A 159 9.97 12.74 -0.91
C LEU A 159 10.98 12.66 0.24
N PRO A 160 11.03 13.62 1.18
CA PRO A 160 11.94 13.56 2.32
C PRO A 160 11.63 12.44 3.32
N LEU A 161 10.45 11.83 3.22
CA LEU A 161 9.97 10.78 4.11
C LEU A 161 10.21 9.37 3.53
N ALA A 162 10.71 9.28 2.29
CA ALA A 162 10.98 8.00 1.64
C ALA A 162 12.25 7.36 2.21
N ASP A 163 12.16 6.09 2.57
CA ASP A 163 13.29 5.26 2.95
C ASP A 163 14.09 4.83 1.71
N LEU A 164 13.40 4.73 0.57
CA LEU A 164 13.98 4.35 -0.72
C LEU A 164 13.22 5.00 -1.86
N ILE A 165 13.97 5.52 -2.85
CA ILE A 165 13.42 5.99 -4.12
C ILE A 165 13.96 5.08 -5.22
N ILE A 166 13.09 4.52 -6.06
CA ILE A 166 13.43 3.57 -7.13
C ILE A 166 12.86 4.06 -8.46
N THR A 167 13.67 4.02 -9.49
CA THR A 167 13.24 4.22 -10.89
C THR A 167 12.76 2.90 -11.49
N ILE A 168 12.01 2.99 -12.60
CA ILE A 168 11.61 1.78 -13.35
C ILE A 168 12.84 0.99 -13.83
N ALA A 169 13.89 1.70 -14.30
CA ALA A 169 15.12 1.07 -14.76
C ALA A 169 15.85 0.33 -13.62
N GLU A 170 15.91 0.93 -12.43
CA GLU A 170 16.50 0.28 -11.25
C GLU A 170 15.67 -0.92 -10.78
N LEU A 171 14.33 -0.84 -10.87
CA LEU A 171 13.45 -1.98 -10.59
C LEU A 171 13.75 -3.15 -11.54
N GLN A 172 13.89 -2.87 -12.84
CA GLN A 172 14.24 -3.87 -13.85
C GLN A 172 15.65 -4.45 -13.66
N SER A 173 16.57 -3.69 -13.08
CA SER A 173 17.93 -4.15 -12.76
C SER A 173 18.02 -4.93 -11.43
N GLY A 174 16.88 -5.21 -10.77
CA GLY A 174 16.85 -6.02 -9.55
C GLY A 174 17.01 -5.21 -8.24
N LYS A 175 16.90 -3.89 -8.27
CA LYS A 175 17.04 -3.05 -7.06
C LYS A 175 16.05 -3.44 -5.94
N ALA A 176 14.91 -4.07 -6.28
CA ALA A 176 13.94 -4.54 -5.30
C ALA A 176 14.45 -5.71 -4.43
N GLU A 177 15.54 -6.37 -4.79
CA GLU A 177 16.15 -7.46 -4.01
C GLU A 177 16.60 -7.03 -2.60
N ILE A 178 16.89 -5.74 -2.40
CA ILE A 178 17.24 -5.19 -1.09
C ILE A 178 16.05 -5.05 -0.14
N ILE A 179 14.80 -5.13 -0.66
CA ILE A 179 13.59 -5.06 0.15
C ILE A 179 13.29 -6.44 0.70
N ASP A 180 13.18 -6.56 2.02
CA ASP A 180 12.98 -7.85 2.68
C ASP A 180 12.07 -7.78 3.90
N LEU A 181 11.72 -8.96 4.42
CA LEU A 181 10.97 -9.19 5.65
C LEU A 181 11.85 -9.92 6.67
N ASP A 182 11.83 -9.45 7.91
CA ASP A 182 12.44 -10.19 9.02
C ASP A 182 11.56 -11.36 9.51
N GLU A 183 12.00 -12.05 10.55
CA GLU A 183 11.28 -13.20 11.14
C GLU A 183 9.91 -12.80 11.71
N ASP A 184 9.77 -11.54 12.14
CA ASP A 184 8.53 -10.97 12.71
C ASP A 184 7.63 -10.32 11.65
N ASN A 185 7.94 -10.49 10.35
CA ASN A 185 7.25 -9.88 9.21
C ASN A 185 7.35 -8.35 9.14
N ASN A 186 8.40 -7.75 9.71
CA ASN A 186 8.66 -6.34 9.55
C ASN A 186 9.41 -6.08 8.26
N TRP A 187 9.02 -5.03 7.55
CA TRP A 187 9.70 -4.59 6.32
C TRP A 187 11.00 -3.85 6.63
N TYR A 188 12.06 -4.20 5.93
CA TYR A 188 13.36 -3.54 6.06
C TYR A 188 14.14 -3.53 4.73
N LEU A 189 15.21 -2.73 4.68
CA LEU A 189 16.18 -2.72 3.59
C LEU A 189 17.43 -3.50 4.00
N LYS A 190 17.79 -4.51 3.22
CA LYS A 190 19.09 -5.19 3.35
C LYS A 190 20.23 -4.17 3.17
N ARG A 191 21.26 -4.32 3.94
CA ARG A 191 22.50 -3.54 3.82
C ARG A 191 23.44 -4.14 2.77
#